data_f38f4b129f6ca35496ea725f91ed9ea4
#
_entry.id   f38f4b129f6ca35496ea725f91ed9ea4
#
_cell.length_a   1.000
_cell.length_b   1.000
_cell.length_c   1.000
_cell.angle_alpha   90.00
_cell.angle_beta   90.00
_cell.angle_gamma   90.00
#
_symmetry.space_group_name_H-M   'P 1'
#
loop_
_entity.id
_entity.type
_entity.pdbx_description
1 polymer ?
#
loop_
_entity_poly.entity_id
_entity_poly.type
_entity_poly.pdbx_seq_one_letter_code
_entity_poly.pdbx_strand_id
1 'polypeptide(L)'
;MTEQDKYRIIEKIKKLMQMVEGGTPKEAENAARLSQRLLIKYNLDMAEVNDTALQDEMAVGDELFEMGKIWKKVEGSWIVRLYSVISQNNFCRIITRSHYPYGKDIWVIGKMVNVELVNFICRQLIPRIREMEARAWKEYEGWDKRGVYKRGFLLGCASGIGIQLYDQMAKEKEVEPKLGALIVLNDKLVDQHVNDKWPNLGRGRGSTTSSHDGYGAGKKAGKSMSIRQGISGNRSTSRLAGGGLLNR
;
A
#
# COMPACT_ATOMS: atom_id res chain seq x y z
N MET A 1 2.77 28.60 1.89
CA MET A 1 3.26 27.66 2.94
C MET A 1 4.75 27.88 3.10
N THR A 2 5.26 28.11 4.32
CA THR A 2 6.70 28.33 4.56
C THR A 2 7.46 27.00 4.61
N GLU A 3 8.81 27.03 4.41
CA GLU A 3 9.65 25.84 4.55
C GLU A 3 9.47 25.18 5.93
N GLN A 4 9.34 25.99 6.97
CA GLN A 4 9.10 25.50 8.33
C GLN A 4 7.76 24.74 8.45
N ASP A 5 6.71 25.18 7.73
CA ASP A 5 5.41 24.49 7.72
C ASP A 5 5.49 23.13 7.02
N LYS A 6 6.27 23.04 5.94
CA LYS A 6 6.53 21.77 5.24
C LYS A 6 7.26 20.78 6.13
N TYR A 7 8.36 21.20 6.74
CA TYR A 7 9.10 20.38 7.69
C TYR A 7 8.21 19.87 8.82
N ARG A 8 7.36 20.72 9.38
CA ARG A 8 6.40 20.34 10.44
C ARG A 8 5.40 19.29 9.96
N ILE A 9 4.91 19.39 8.73
CA ILE A 9 3.97 18.40 8.17
C ILE A 9 4.67 17.06 7.95
N ILE A 10 5.87 17.05 7.35
CA ILE A 10 6.67 15.83 7.13
C ILE A 10 6.99 15.15 8.47
N GLU A 11 7.50 15.89 9.44
CA GLU A 11 7.78 15.38 10.79
C GLU A 11 6.53 14.82 11.47
N LYS A 12 5.38 15.46 11.28
CA LYS A 12 4.11 14.99 11.81
C LYS A 12 3.67 13.69 11.15
N ILE A 13 3.84 13.55 9.83
CA ILE A 13 3.58 12.31 9.12
C ILE A 13 4.50 11.21 9.63
N LYS A 14 5.81 11.46 9.75
CA LYS A 14 6.78 10.50 10.29
C LYS A 14 6.44 10.05 11.72
N LYS A 15 6.09 10.98 12.60
CA LYS A 15 5.64 10.66 13.98
C LYS A 15 4.38 9.80 13.99
N LEU A 16 3.41 10.12 13.13
CA LEU A 16 2.20 9.32 13.00
C LEU A 16 2.50 7.91 12.49
N MET A 17 3.45 7.77 11.56
CA MET A 17 3.89 6.46 11.08
C MET A 17 4.56 5.64 12.19
N GLN A 18 5.37 6.27 13.06
CA GLN A 18 5.97 5.61 14.24
C GLN A 18 4.90 5.19 15.27
N MET A 19 3.88 6.01 15.51
CA MET A 19 2.74 5.65 16.39
C MET A 19 1.97 4.42 15.87
N VAL A 20 1.95 4.22 14.56
CA VAL A 20 1.38 3.04 13.95
C VAL A 20 2.13 1.76 14.33
N GLU A 21 3.45 1.83 14.51
CA GLU A 21 4.28 0.67 14.87
C GLU A 21 4.13 0.26 16.34
N GLY A 22 3.92 1.21 17.24
CA GLY A 22 3.90 0.97 18.70
C GLY A 22 2.55 1.15 19.39
N GLY A 23 1.53 1.65 18.71
CA GLY A 23 0.25 2.01 19.28
C GLY A 23 -0.77 0.88 19.36
N THR A 24 -1.86 1.14 20.10
CA THR A 24 -3.05 0.28 20.08
C THR A 24 -3.67 0.26 18.68
N PRO A 25 -4.49 -0.76 18.34
CA PRO A 25 -5.17 -0.86 17.04
C PRO A 25 -5.92 0.41 16.62
N LYS A 26 -6.59 1.05 17.58
CA LYS A 26 -7.38 2.27 17.32
C LYS A 26 -6.50 3.52 17.11
N GLU A 27 -5.41 3.63 17.85
CA GLU A 27 -4.42 4.69 17.67
C GLU A 27 -3.71 4.57 16.33
N ALA A 28 -3.31 3.36 15.95
CA ALA A 28 -2.72 3.07 14.66
C ALA A 28 -3.67 3.41 13.49
N GLU A 29 -4.96 3.09 13.62
CA GLU A 29 -5.99 3.46 12.63
C GLU A 29 -6.11 4.98 12.49
N ASN A 30 -6.20 5.69 13.62
CA ASN A 30 -6.30 7.14 13.61
C ASN A 30 -5.03 7.80 13.04
N ALA A 31 -3.86 7.30 13.41
CA ALA A 31 -2.58 7.78 12.91
C ALA A 31 -2.45 7.61 11.39
N ALA A 32 -2.80 6.43 10.86
CA ALA A 32 -2.77 6.17 9.42
C ALA A 32 -3.73 7.09 8.63
N ARG A 33 -4.96 7.27 9.14
CA ARG A 33 -5.94 8.19 8.55
C ARG A 33 -5.45 9.63 8.55
N LEU A 34 -4.86 10.07 9.65
CA LEU A 34 -4.34 11.42 9.79
C LEU A 34 -3.13 11.65 8.89
N SER A 35 -2.24 10.65 8.77
CA SER A 35 -1.10 10.69 7.85
C SER A 35 -1.55 10.86 6.40
N GLN A 36 -2.56 10.10 5.95
CA GLN A 36 -3.09 10.22 4.60
C GLN A 36 -3.73 11.59 4.35
N ARG A 37 -4.50 12.11 5.29
CA ARG A 37 -5.09 13.47 5.18
C ARG A 37 -4.02 14.54 5.13
N LEU A 38 -3.00 14.44 5.96
CA LEU A 38 -1.87 15.39 5.95
C LEU A 38 -1.10 15.29 4.63
N LEU A 39 -0.95 14.09 4.08
CA LEU A 39 -0.30 13.89 2.79
C LEU A 39 -1.09 14.54 1.65
N ILE A 40 -2.42 14.35 1.61
CA ILE A 40 -3.29 15.00 0.62
C ILE A 40 -3.17 16.53 0.77
N LYS A 41 -3.30 17.06 1.99
CA LYS A 41 -3.17 18.48 2.25
C LYS A 41 -1.80 19.01 1.83
N TYR A 42 -0.73 18.33 2.19
CA TYR A 42 0.63 18.70 1.78
C TYR A 42 0.79 18.77 0.26
N ASN A 43 0.28 17.76 -0.46
CA ASN A 43 0.36 17.76 -1.91
C ASN A 43 -0.50 18.86 -2.56
N LEU A 44 -1.67 19.19 -1.99
CA LEU A 44 -2.52 20.30 -2.43
C LEU A 44 -1.84 21.65 -2.17
N ASP A 45 -1.35 21.87 -0.96
CA ASP A 45 -0.65 23.10 -0.60
C ASP A 45 0.58 23.33 -1.48
N MET A 46 1.32 22.25 -1.80
CA MET A 46 2.48 22.31 -2.69
C MET A 46 2.10 22.57 -4.15
N ALA A 47 0.94 22.12 -4.61
CA ALA A 47 0.46 22.39 -5.97
C ALA A 47 -0.01 23.85 -6.15
N GLU A 48 -0.41 24.54 -5.07
CA GLU A 48 -0.85 25.94 -5.10
C GLU A 48 0.34 26.94 -5.06
N VAL A 49 1.52 26.50 -4.71
CA VAL A 49 2.71 27.35 -4.62
C VAL A 49 3.41 27.44 -5.97
N ASN A 50 3.28 28.58 -6.63
CA ASN A 50 3.93 28.88 -7.92
C ASN A 50 5.40 29.36 -7.79
N ASP A 51 6.13 28.97 -6.76
CA ASP A 51 7.48 29.45 -6.50
C ASP A 51 8.53 28.54 -7.15
N THR A 52 9.41 29.09 -7.98
CA THR A 52 10.45 28.36 -8.70
C THR A 52 11.46 27.66 -7.79
N ALA A 53 11.75 28.23 -6.61
CA ALA A 53 12.62 27.61 -5.62
C ALA A 53 12.01 26.33 -5.01
N LEU A 54 10.70 26.15 -5.10
CA LEU A 54 9.95 24.99 -4.62
C LEU A 54 9.82 23.87 -5.65
N GLN A 55 10.09 24.15 -6.93
CA GLN A 55 10.08 23.12 -7.97
C GLN A 55 11.18 22.07 -7.75
N ASP A 56 12.33 22.46 -7.17
CA ASP A 56 13.41 21.52 -6.84
C ASP A 56 13.03 20.58 -5.67
N GLU A 57 12.24 21.06 -4.70
CA GLU A 57 11.72 20.21 -3.62
C GLU A 57 10.48 19.38 -4.01
N MET A 58 9.80 19.77 -5.07
CA MET A 58 8.77 18.95 -5.72
C MET A 58 9.38 17.86 -6.58
N ALA A 59 10.72 17.74 -6.62
CA ALA A 59 11.41 16.76 -7.42
C ALA A 59 10.81 15.36 -7.16
N VAL A 60 10.37 14.75 -8.24
CA VAL A 60 9.97 13.36 -8.25
C VAL A 60 11.26 12.54 -8.11
N GLY A 61 11.35 11.81 -7.02
CA GLY A 61 12.42 10.87 -6.80
C GLY A 61 11.98 9.44 -7.04
N ASP A 62 12.90 8.52 -6.94
CA ASP A 62 12.63 7.10 -7.01
C ASP A 62 13.43 6.36 -5.94
N GLU A 63 12.79 5.41 -5.29
CA GLU A 63 13.42 4.50 -4.33
C GLU A 63 13.28 3.07 -4.82
N LEU A 64 14.42 2.37 -4.85
CA LEU A 64 14.49 0.97 -5.21
C LEU A 64 14.11 0.12 -4.01
N PHE A 65 13.04 -0.64 -4.13
CA PHE A 65 12.74 -1.74 -3.25
C PHE A 65 13.33 -3.02 -3.82
N GLU A 66 14.48 -3.42 -3.32
CA GLU A 66 15.08 -4.71 -3.67
C GLU A 66 14.30 -5.84 -3.04
N MET A 67 13.59 -6.56 -3.87
CA MET A 67 12.89 -7.78 -3.47
C MET A 67 13.85 -8.96 -3.34
N GLY A 68 14.96 -8.85 -2.66
CA GLY A 68 15.96 -9.86 -2.36
C GLY A 68 15.98 -11.13 -3.23
N LYS A 69 17.08 -11.83 -3.31
CA LYS A 69 17.33 -13.01 -4.17
C LYS A 69 16.38 -14.21 -3.99
N ILE A 70 15.41 -14.15 -3.07
CA ILE A 70 14.63 -15.31 -2.59
C ILE A 70 13.19 -15.35 -3.16
N TRP A 71 12.83 -14.47 -4.06
CA TRP A 71 11.44 -14.37 -4.52
C TRP A 71 11.19 -15.33 -5.68
N LYS A 72 10.68 -16.51 -5.33
CA LYS A 72 10.15 -17.43 -6.33
C LYS A 72 9.11 -16.71 -7.18
N LYS A 73 9.05 -17.02 -8.49
CA LYS A 73 8.18 -16.44 -9.51
C LYS A 73 6.71 -16.20 -9.05
N VAL A 74 6.22 -17.01 -8.11
CA VAL A 74 4.85 -16.95 -7.56
C VAL A 74 4.68 -15.81 -6.56
N GLU A 75 5.69 -15.52 -5.75
CA GLU A 75 5.58 -14.50 -4.71
C GLU A 75 5.76 -13.08 -5.26
N GLY A 76 6.57 -12.91 -6.31
CA GLY A 76 6.81 -11.61 -6.91
C GLY A 76 5.58 -10.94 -7.51
N SER A 77 4.64 -11.69 -8.09
CA SER A 77 3.51 -11.11 -8.82
C SER A 77 2.47 -10.42 -7.92
N TRP A 78 2.14 -11.01 -6.77
CA TRP A 78 1.16 -10.40 -5.86
C TRP A 78 1.72 -9.19 -5.14
N ILE A 79 3.02 -9.18 -4.84
CA ILE A 79 3.68 -8.03 -4.22
C ILE A 79 3.78 -6.87 -5.21
N VAL A 80 4.14 -7.13 -6.47
CA VAL A 80 4.05 -6.12 -7.53
C VAL A 80 2.63 -5.56 -7.61
N ARG A 81 1.60 -6.41 -7.54
CA ARG A 81 0.21 -5.96 -7.52
C ARG A 81 -0.11 -5.10 -6.30
N LEU A 82 0.36 -5.50 -5.11
CA LEU A 82 0.18 -4.75 -3.87
C LEU A 82 0.84 -3.37 -3.97
N TYR A 83 2.13 -3.33 -4.35
CA TYR A 83 2.83 -2.06 -4.55
C TYR A 83 2.14 -1.17 -5.58
N SER A 84 1.66 -1.75 -6.69
CA SER A 84 0.94 -0.99 -7.73
C SER A 84 -0.31 -0.31 -7.17
N VAL A 85 -1.16 -1.04 -6.44
CA VAL A 85 -2.42 -0.47 -5.94
C VAL A 85 -2.19 0.53 -4.80
N ILE A 86 -1.20 0.31 -3.94
CA ILE A 86 -0.84 1.26 -2.88
C ILE A 86 -0.24 2.52 -3.50
N SER A 87 0.69 2.41 -4.44
CA SER A 87 1.35 3.53 -5.10
C SER A 87 0.36 4.44 -5.82
N GLN A 88 -0.54 3.86 -6.63
CA GLN A 88 -1.55 4.64 -7.38
C GLN A 88 -2.44 5.48 -6.47
N ASN A 89 -2.73 5.01 -5.26
CA ASN A 89 -3.55 5.73 -4.30
C ASN A 89 -2.74 6.68 -3.38
N ASN A 90 -1.42 6.75 -3.57
CA ASN A 90 -0.53 7.66 -2.82
C ASN A 90 0.33 8.49 -3.76
N PHE A 91 -0.20 8.88 -4.91
CA PHE A 91 0.48 9.76 -5.88
C PHE A 91 1.83 9.23 -6.36
N CYS A 92 1.99 7.91 -6.43
CA CYS A 92 3.20 7.25 -6.88
C CYS A 92 2.91 6.28 -8.03
N ARG A 93 3.94 5.96 -8.78
CA ARG A 93 3.95 4.91 -9.80
C ARG A 93 5.00 3.86 -9.45
N ILE A 94 4.85 2.66 -9.99
CA ILE A 94 5.92 1.65 -9.89
C ILE A 94 6.46 1.28 -11.26
N ILE A 95 7.75 0.98 -11.29
CA ILE A 95 8.44 0.31 -12.38
C ILE A 95 8.99 -1.01 -11.85
N THR A 96 8.97 -2.05 -12.67
CA THR A 96 9.51 -3.36 -12.30
C THR A 96 10.55 -3.82 -13.29
N ARG A 97 11.66 -4.36 -12.79
CA ARG A 97 12.68 -5.05 -13.58
C ARG A 97 12.73 -6.51 -13.16
N SER A 98 12.67 -7.42 -14.13
CA SER A 98 12.82 -8.84 -13.86
C SER A 98 14.28 -9.25 -13.99
N HIS A 99 14.81 -9.96 -12.99
CA HIS A 99 16.13 -10.57 -13.04
C HIS A 99 15.97 -12.08 -13.16
N TYR A 100 16.41 -12.64 -14.27
CA TYR A 100 16.45 -14.09 -14.40
C TYR A 100 17.73 -14.64 -13.79
N PRO A 101 17.67 -15.73 -13.00
CA PRO A 101 16.47 -16.45 -12.53
C PRO A 101 15.88 -15.86 -11.23
N TYR A 102 16.35 -14.75 -10.74
CA TYR A 102 16.25 -14.27 -9.35
C TYR A 102 15.35 -13.03 -9.19
N GLY A 103 14.02 -13.22 -9.20
CA GLY A 103 13.15 -12.21 -8.63
C GLY A 103 12.82 -11.00 -9.51
N LYS A 104 12.35 -9.94 -8.85
CA LYS A 104 11.99 -8.66 -9.46
C LYS A 104 12.42 -7.52 -8.54
N ASP A 105 12.88 -6.45 -9.12
CA ASP A 105 13.02 -5.18 -8.44
C ASP A 105 11.76 -4.34 -8.65
N ILE A 106 11.41 -3.51 -7.69
CA ILE A 106 10.32 -2.56 -7.77
C ILE A 106 10.88 -1.19 -7.44
N TRP A 107 10.79 -0.27 -8.38
CA TRP A 107 11.02 1.16 -8.12
C TRP A 107 9.68 1.82 -7.82
N VAL A 108 9.61 2.51 -6.69
CA VAL A 108 8.49 3.39 -6.36
C VAL A 108 8.91 4.81 -6.71
N ILE A 109 8.12 5.47 -7.54
CA ILE A 109 8.42 6.77 -8.14
C ILE A 109 7.35 7.75 -7.73
N GLY A 110 7.76 8.88 -7.18
CA GLY A 110 6.88 9.93 -6.70
C GLY A 110 7.63 10.93 -5.84
N LYS A 111 6.94 11.86 -5.20
CA LYS A 111 7.55 12.70 -4.17
C LYS A 111 8.04 11.82 -3.03
N MET A 112 9.23 12.10 -2.48
CA MET A 112 9.89 11.20 -1.51
C MET A 112 9.02 10.89 -0.28
N VAL A 113 8.27 11.85 0.23
CA VAL A 113 7.30 11.62 1.33
C VAL A 113 6.25 10.57 0.97
N ASN A 114 5.75 10.60 -0.27
CA ASN A 114 4.78 9.62 -0.76
C ASN A 114 5.44 8.23 -0.93
N VAL A 115 6.68 8.22 -1.44
CA VAL A 115 7.47 7.00 -1.64
C VAL A 115 7.74 6.30 -0.30
N GLU A 116 8.17 7.04 0.71
CA GLU A 116 8.39 6.53 2.07
C GLU A 116 7.10 5.92 2.65
N LEU A 117 5.96 6.61 2.48
CA LEU A 117 4.66 6.11 2.94
C LEU A 117 4.25 4.81 2.22
N VAL A 118 4.40 4.74 0.91
CA VAL A 118 4.11 3.53 0.12
C VAL A 118 4.95 2.35 0.62
N ASN A 119 6.25 2.55 0.77
CA ASN A 119 7.16 1.53 1.24
C ASN A 119 6.81 1.06 2.66
N PHE A 120 6.49 2.00 3.55
CA PHE A 120 6.06 1.69 4.91
C PHE A 120 4.78 0.83 4.90
N ILE A 121 3.72 1.26 4.21
CA ILE A 121 2.46 0.52 4.15
C ILE A 121 2.67 -0.89 3.59
N CYS A 122 3.40 -1.03 2.49
CA CYS A 122 3.64 -2.32 1.87
C CYS A 122 4.42 -3.26 2.79
N ARG A 123 5.46 -2.77 3.48
CA ARG A 123 6.22 -3.57 4.46
C ARG A 123 5.35 -4.11 5.60
N GLN A 124 4.39 -3.32 6.06
CA GLN A 124 3.45 -3.75 7.11
C GLN A 124 2.40 -4.75 6.59
N LEU A 125 1.90 -4.57 5.37
CA LEU A 125 0.85 -5.41 4.81
C LEU A 125 1.35 -6.79 4.37
N ILE A 126 2.56 -6.89 3.83
CA ILE A 126 3.11 -8.15 3.30
C ILE A 126 3.05 -9.31 4.31
N PRO A 127 3.58 -9.20 5.54
CA PRO A 127 3.54 -10.30 6.50
C PRO A 127 2.12 -10.66 6.90
N ARG A 128 1.23 -9.70 7.02
CA ARG A 128 -0.17 -9.91 7.38
C ARG A 128 -0.97 -10.65 6.32
N ILE A 129 -0.80 -10.25 5.06
CA ILE A 129 -1.45 -10.95 3.94
C ILE A 129 -1.01 -12.42 3.90
N ARG A 130 0.27 -12.70 4.17
CA ARG A 130 0.79 -14.06 4.27
C ARG A 130 0.17 -14.85 5.43
N GLU A 131 0.01 -14.20 6.58
CA GLU A 131 -0.63 -14.81 7.75
C GLU A 131 -2.11 -15.12 7.49
N MET A 132 -2.84 -14.19 6.89
CA MET A 132 -4.24 -14.38 6.50
C MET A 132 -4.40 -15.54 5.51
N GLU A 133 -3.50 -15.63 4.54
CA GLU A 133 -3.47 -16.72 3.59
C GLU A 133 -3.24 -18.07 4.27
N ALA A 134 -2.29 -18.12 5.20
CA ALA A 134 -1.98 -19.35 5.93
C ALA A 134 -3.16 -19.82 6.82
N ARG A 135 -3.92 -18.89 7.39
CA ARG A 135 -5.16 -19.20 8.13
C ARG A 135 -6.25 -19.69 7.20
N ALA A 136 -6.51 -18.95 6.11
CA ALA A 136 -7.53 -19.32 5.14
C ALA A 136 -7.28 -20.69 4.51
N TRP A 137 -6.01 -21.06 4.30
CA TRP A 137 -5.68 -22.39 3.82
C TRP A 137 -6.03 -23.51 4.81
N LYS A 138 -5.88 -23.29 6.11
CA LYS A 138 -6.22 -24.29 7.13
C LYS A 138 -7.72 -24.59 7.17
N GLU A 139 -8.54 -23.63 6.77
CA GLU A 139 -9.99 -23.71 6.75
C GLU A 139 -10.54 -24.11 5.36
N TYR A 140 -9.63 -24.27 4.37
CA TYR A 140 -10.03 -24.57 2.99
C TYR A 140 -10.28 -26.07 2.80
N GLU A 141 -11.51 -26.40 2.44
CA GLU A 141 -11.96 -27.79 2.18
C GLU A 141 -12.14 -28.10 0.68
N GLY A 142 -11.69 -27.20 -0.21
CA GLY A 142 -11.83 -27.36 -1.64
C GLY A 142 -10.74 -28.23 -2.27
N TRP A 143 -10.74 -28.29 -3.62
CA TRP A 143 -9.90 -29.20 -4.41
C TRP A 143 -8.58 -28.60 -4.90
N ASP A 144 -8.33 -27.32 -4.67
CA ASP A 144 -7.12 -26.68 -5.13
C ASP A 144 -5.87 -27.20 -4.43
N LYS A 145 -4.79 -27.36 -5.20
CA LYS A 145 -3.48 -27.63 -4.62
C LYS A 145 -2.99 -26.40 -3.86
N ARG A 146 -2.29 -26.61 -2.73
CA ARG A 146 -1.77 -25.55 -1.83
C ARG A 146 -1.13 -24.37 -2.57
N GLY A 147 -0.26 -24.63 -3.57
CA GLY A 147 0.43 -23.58 -4.30
C GLY A 147 -0.48 -22.78 -5.25
N VAL A 148 -1.53 -23.42 -5.78
CA VAL A 148 -2.53 -22.80 -6.67
C VAL A 148 -3.44 -21.89 -5.87
N TYR A 149 -4.01 -22.40 -4.76
CA TYR A 149 -4.81 -21.62 -3.81
C TYR A 149 -4.05 -20.42 -3.27
N LYS A 150 -2.83 -20.64 -2.75
CA LYS A 150 -1.96 -19.58 -2.22
C LYS A 150 -1.78 -18.44 -3.22
N ARG A 151 -1.46 -18.76 -4.47
CA ARG A 151 -1.28 -17.73 -5.51
C ARG A 151 -2.57 -16.95 -5.77
N GLY A 152 -3.70 -17.64 -5.86
CA GLY A 152 -5.01 -17.02 -6.01
C GLY A 152 -5.30 -16.08 -4.85
N PHE A 153 -5.19 -16.57 -3.62
CA PHE A 153 -5.48 -15.80 -2.42
C PHE A 153 -4.65 -14.51 -2.33
N LEU A 154 -3.34 -14.62 -2.49
CA LEU A 154 -2.43 -13.47 -2.38
C LEU A 154 -2.72 -12.39 -3.45
N LEU A 155 -2.97 -12.80 -4.70
CA LEU A 155 -3.36 -11.88 -5.78
C LEU A 155 -4.74 -11.28 -5.53
N GLY A 156 -5.69 -12.09 -5.09
CA GLY A 156 -7.04 -11.66 -4.72
C GLY A 156 -7.00 -10.62 -3.61
N CYS A 157 -6.22 -10.88 -2.56
CA CYS A 157 -6.08 -9.97 -1.43
C CYS A 157 -5.52 -8.60 -1.86
N ALA A 158 -4.44 -8.57 -2.63
CA ALA A 158 -3.90 -7.33 -3.18
C ALA A 158 -4.93 -6.58 -4.06
N SER A 159 -5.72 -7.31 -4.85
CA SER A 159 -6.79 -6.72 -5.67
C SER A 159 -7.94 -6.19 -4.82
N GLY A 160 -8.33 -6.89 -3.75
CA GLY A 160 -9.35 -6.44 -2.80
C GLY A 160 -8.96 -5.14 -2.10
N ILE A 161 -7.71 -5.03 -1.66
CA ILE A 161 -7.12 -3.81 -1.11
C ILE A 161 -7.21 -2.66 -2.14
N GLY A 162 -6.85 -2.94 -3.40
CA GLY A 162 -6.91 -1.94 -4.45
C GLY A 162 -8.31 -1.40 -4.68
N ILE A 163 -9.34 -2.25 -4.66
CA ILE A 163 -10.74 -1.82 -4.78
C ILE A 163 -11.13 -0.91 -3.61
N GLN A 164 -10.80 -1.30 -2.39
CA GLN A 164 -11.11 -0.49 -1.20
C GLN A 164 -10.46 0.90 -1.27
N LEU A 165 -9.19 0.97 -1.67
CA LEU A 165 -8.48 2.24 -1.82
C LEU A 165 -9.08 3.10 -2.92
N TYR A 166 -9.45 2.50 -4.05
CA TYR A 166 -10.10 3.19 -5.15
C TYR A 166 -11.43 3.81 -4.71
N ASP A 167 -12.27 3.04 -3.99
CA ASP A 167 -13.54 3.53 -3.45
C ASP A 167 -13.34 4.67 -2.44
N GLN A 168 -12.27 4.61 -1.63
CA GLN A 168 -11.92 5.70 -0.71
C GLN A 168 -11.48 6.96 -1.46
N MET A 169 -10.61 6.81 -2.45
CA MET A 169 -10.13 7.94 -3.26
C MET A 169 -11.28 8.60 -4.05
N ALA A 170 -12.24 7.82 -4.53
CA ALA A 170 -13.42 8.36 -5.19
C ALA A 170 -14.24 9.27 -4.24
N LYS A 171 -14.46 8.82 -3.00
CA LYS A 171 -15.13 9.62 -1.97
C LYS A 171 -14.35 10.89 -1.59
N GLU A 172 -13.03 10.80 -1.48
CA GLU A 172 -12.19 11.98 -1.17
C GLU A 172 -12.24 13.01 -2.31
N LYS A 173 -12.34 12.57 -3.59
CA LYS A 173 -12.53 13.47 -4.74
C LYS A 173 -13.87 14.18 -4.74
N GLU A 174 -14.93 13.54 -4.24
CA GLU A 174 -16.24 14.18 -4.09
C GLU A 174 -16.21 15.30 -3.04
N VAL A 175 -15.44 15.09 -1.95
CA VAL A 175 -15.29 16.07 -0.86
C VAL A 175 -14.33 17.20 -1.23
N GLU A 176 -13.25 16.88 -1.97
CA GLU A 176 -12.20 17.82 -2.35
C GLU A 176 -12.00 17.83 -3.89
N PRO A 177 -12.73 18.68 -4.63
CA PRO A 177 -12.65 18.72 -6.10
C PRO A 177 -11.25 19.00 -6.66
N LYS A 178 -10.42 19.77 -5.94
CA LYS A 178 -9.03 20.07 -6.33
C LYS A 178 -8.15 18.82 -6.39
N LEU A 179 -8.53 17.76 -5.69
CA LEU A 179 -7.78 16.49 -5.66
C LEU A 179 -7.68 15.86 -7.05
N GLY A 180 -8.71 15.99 -7.88
CA GLY A 180 -8.66 15.50 -9.26
C GLY A 180 -7.60 16.19 -10.11
N ALA A 181 -7.51 17.51 -10.03
CA ALA A 181 -6.49 18.30 -10.72
C ALA A 181 -5.08 17.99 -10.20
N LEU A 182 -4.93 17.83 -8.89
CA LEU A 182 -3.66 17.43 -8.26
C LEU A 182 -3.17 16.07 -8.79
N ILE A 183 -4.04 15.07 -8.91
CA ILE A 183 -3.68 13.75 -9.43
C ILE A 183 -3.15 13.88 -10.85
N VAL A 184 -3.85 14.63 -11.72
CA VAL A 184 -3.43 14.83 -13.11
C VAL A 184 -2.06 15.53 -13.18
N LEU A 185 -1.84 16.55 -12.36
CA LEU A 185 -0.56 17.26 -12.30
C LEU A 185 0.58 16.33 -11.84
N ASN A 186 0.33 15.59 -10.77
CA ASN A 186 1.32 14.65 -10.22
C ASN A 186 1.65 13.54 -11.23
N ASP A 187 0.64 13.00 -11.92
CA ASP A 187 0.84 11.97 -12.93
C ASP A 187 1.73 12.47 -14.08
N LYS A 188 1.54 13.71 -14.52
CA LYS A 188 2.42 14.33 -15.54
C LYS A 188 3.86 14.44 -15.06
N LEU A 189 4.10 14.89 -13.84
CA LEU A 189 5.45 15.02 -13.27
C LEU A 189 6.14 13.65 -13.13
N VAL A 190 5.40 12.65 -12.64
CA VAL A 190 5.89 11.27 -12.53
C VAL A 190 6.17 10.69 -13.92
N ASP A 191 5.28 10.91 -14.89
CA ASP A 191 5.47 10.44 -16.27
C ASP A 191 6.72 11.06 -16.91
N GLN A 192 6.93 12.36 -16.71
CA GLN A 192 8.12 13.04 -17.20
C GLN A 192 9.38 12.43 -16.60
N HIS A 193 9.47 12.29 -15.28
CA HIS A 193 10.61 11.67 -14.60
C HIS A 193 10.87 10.24 -15.10
N VAL A 194 9.80 9.45 -15.29
CA VAL A 194 9.90 8.08 -15.82
C VAL A 194 10.45 8.07 -17.24
N ASN A 195 9.95 8.93 -18.11
CA ASN A 195 10.41 9.01 -19.51
C ASN A 195 11.86 9.46 -19.62
N ASP A 196 12.28 10.40 -18.77
CA ASP A 196 13.64 10.91 -18.74
C ASP A 196 14.63 9.83 -18.27
N LYS A 197 14.27 9.07 -17.25
CA LYS A 197 15.15 8.07 -16.63
C LYS A 197 15.08 6.70 -17.32
N TRP A 198 13.91 6.32 -17.83
CA TRP A 198 13.68 5.02 -18.48
C TRP A 198 12.92 5.16 -19.82
N PRO A 199 13.53 5.76 -20.85
CA PRO A 199 12.85 6.07 -22.11
C PRO A 199 12.34 4.84 -22.89
N ASN A 200 12.88 3.66 -22.60
CA ASN A 200 12.54 2.40 -23.30
C ASN A 200 11.73 1.44 -22.45
N LEU A 201 10.82 1.93 -21.60
CA LEU A 201 9.98 1.07 -20.78
C LEU A 201 8.99 0.29 -21.62
N GLY A 202 9.09 -1.04 -21.52
CA GLY A 202 8.09 -1.96 -22.06
C GLY A 202 6.85 -2.05 -21.19
N ARG A 203 5.72 -2.47 -21.76
CA ARG A 203 4.51 -2.77 -20.99
C ARG A 203 4.69 -4.06 -20.19
N GLY A 204 4.44 -4.00 -18.87
CA GLY A 204 4.44 -5.17 -18.00
C GLY A 204 3.34 -6.16 -18.41
N ARG A 205 3.66 -7.46 -18.36
CA ARG A 205 2.65 -8.51 -18.57
C ARG A 205 1.83 -8.69 -17.30
N GLY A 206 0.50 -8.77 -17.46
CA GLY A 206 -0.41 -9.06 -16.35
C GLY A 206 -0.13 -10.43 -15.74
N SER A 207 -0.47 -10.61 -14.47
CA SER A 207 -0.44 -11.90 -13.79
C SER A 207 -1.82 -12.55 -13.88
N THR A 208 -1.85 -13.82 -14.29
CA THR A 208 -3.07 -14.63 -14.29
C THR A 208 -3.10 -15.53 -13.06
N THR A 209 -4.29 -15.76 -12.52
CA THR A 209 -4.52 -16.76 -11.46
C THR A 209 -5.23 -17.97 -12.04
N SER A 210 -4.89 -19.15 -11.52
CA SER A 210 -5.54 -20.41 -11.86
C SER A 210 -6.52 -20.89 -10.78
N SER A 211 -6.55 -20.25 -9.61
CA SER A 211 -7.51 -20.56 -8.53
C SER A 211 -8.60 -19.52 -8.47
N HIS A 212 -9.85 -19.96 -8.72
CA HIS A 212 -11.03 -19.12 -8.53
C HIS A 212 -11.37 -18.95 -7.05
N ASP A 213 -11.34 -20.04 -6.29
CA ASP A 213 -11.67 -20.06 -4.87
C ASP A 213 -10.67 -19.24 -4.05
N GLY A 214 -9.38 -19.51 -4.24
CA GLY A 214 -8.34 -18.76 -3.56
C GLY A 214 -8.40 -17.27 -3.89
N TYR A 215 -8.64 -16.90 -5.15
CA TYR A 215 -8.76 -15.50 -5.56
C TYR A 215 -9.99 -14.83 -4.93
N GLY A 216 -11.14 -15.49 -4.94
CA GLY A 216 -12.38 -15.00 -4.34
C GLY A 216 -12.23 -14.76 -2.83
N ALA A 217 -11.70 -15.77 -2.10
CA ALA A 217 -11.42 -15.68 -0.67
C ALA A 217 -10.43 -14.55 -0.36
N GLY A 218 -9.34 -14.46 -1.09
CA GLY A 218 -8.36 -13.38 -0.94
C GLY A 218 -8.94 -12.00 -1.22
N LYS A 219 -9.74 -11.85 -2.29
CA LYS A 219 -10.39 -10.58 -2.64
C LYS A 219 -11.36 -10.11 -1.54
N LYS A 220 -12.14 -11.03 -0.97
CA LYS A 220 -13.01 -10.74 0.17
C LYS A 220 -12.19 -10.31 1.39
N ALA A 221 -11.14 -11.04 1.71
CA ALA A 221 -10.22 -10.73 2.80
C ALA A 221 -9.54 -9.35 2.61
N GLY A 222 -9.06 -9.03 1.40
CA GLY A 222 -8.46 -7.74 1.09
C GLY A 222 -9.43 -6.57 1.16
N LYS A 223 -10.69 -6.76 0.74
CA LYS A 223 -11.74 -5.73 0.89
C LYS A 223 -12.14 -5.49 2.34
N SER A 224 -12.14 -6.51 3.19
CA SER A 224 -12.44 -6.39 4.62
C SER A 224 -11.24 -5.91 5.44
N MET A 225 -10.04 -6.00 4.87
CA MET A 225 -8.84 -5.50 5.49
C MET A 225 -8.93 -3.99 5.53
N SER A 226 -9.25 -3.42 6.68
CA SER A 226 -9.01 -1.99 6.84
C SER A 226 -7.51 -1.78 6.62
N ILE A 227 -7.13 -0.95 5.64
CA ILE A 227 -5.72 -0.55 5.49
C ILE A 227 -5.31 0.19 6.75
N ARG A 228 -6.30 0.73 7.43
CA ARG A 228 -6.25 1.25 8.79
C ARG A 228 -5.99 0.15 9.84
N GLN A 229 -6.57 -1.07 9.70
CA GLN A 229 -6.32 -2.25 10.56
C GLN A 229 -5.08 -3.05 10.09
N GLY A 230 -4.64 -2.86 8.86
CA GLY A 230 -3.40 -3.43 8.32
C GLY A 230 -2.19 -3.10 9.19
N ILE A 231 -2.26 -2.07 9.98
CA ILE A 231 -1.22 -1.54 10.84
C ILE A 231 -1.46 -1.87 12.32
N SER A 232 -2.62 -2.42 12.70
CA SER A 232 -2.87 -2.81 14.09
C SER A 232 -2.68 -4.31 14.30
N GLY A 233 -1.84 -4.66 15.29
CA GLY A 233 -1.61 -6.05 15.69
C GLY A 233 -2.91 -6.72 16.15
N ASN A 234 -3.20 -7.87 15.57
CA ASN A 234 -4.29 -8.73 16.00
C ASN A 234 -3.91 -9.37 17.34
N ARG A 235 -4.23 -8.71 18.45
CA ARG A 235 -4.40 -9.42 19.70
C ARG A 235 -5.80 -10.04 19.68
N SER A 236 -5.87 -11.30 19.32
CA SER A 236 -7.03 -12.13 19.67
C SER A 236 -7.12 -12.13 21.20
N THR A 237 -8.02 -11.31 21.73
CA THR A 237 -8.52 -11.49 23.08
C THR A 237 -9.35 -12.76 23.07
N SER A 238 -8.72 -13.90 23.35
CA SER A 238 -9.43 -15.04 23.87
C SER A 238 -10.02 -14.58 25.21
N ARG A 239 -11.30 -14.22 25.21
CA ARG A 239 -12.08 -14.14 26.43
C ARG A 239 -12.11 -15.54 27.02
N LEU A 240 -11.25 -15.78 27.99
CA LEU A 240 -11.46 -16.83 28.95
C LEU A 240 -12.78 -16.49 29.69
N ALA A 241 -13.86 -17.15 29.28
CA ALA A 241 -15.06 -17.22 30.06
C ALA A 241 -14.77 -18.07 31.32
N GLY A 242 -14.23 -17.39 32.32
CA GLY A 242 -14.18 -17.94 33.67
C GLY A 242 -15.56 -17.78 34.30
N GLY A 243 -16.42 -18.74 34.09
CA GLY A 243 -17.66 -18.88 34.86
C GLY A 243 -17.32 -19.28 36.29
N GLY A 244 -17.36 -18.35 37.20
CA GLY A 244 -17.42 -18.65 38.62
C GLY A 244 -18.75 -19.22 38.97
N LEU A 245 -18.77 -20.35 39.64
CA LEU A 245 -19.84 -20.85 40.46
C LEU A 245 -19.31 -21.03 41.88
N LEU A 246 -19.57 -20.03 42.68
CA LEU A 246 -19.71 -20.18 44.12
C LEU A 246 -21.16 -20.52 44.43
N ASN A 247 -21.42 -21.63 45.10
CA ASN A 247 -22.30 -21.70 46.25
C ASN A 247 -22.30 -23.11 46.83
N ARG A 248 -21.77 -23.25 47.93
CA ARG A 248 -22.13 -23.77 49.27
C ARG A 248 -20.96 -24.34 49.99
#